data_26cdbdd19c0bd2fac8ef10d4e4d034e2
#
_entry.id   26cdbdd19c0bd2fac8ef10d4e4d034e2
#
_cell.length_a   1.000
_cell.length_b   1.000
_cell.length_c   1.000
_cell.angle_alpha   90.00
_cell.angle_beta   90.00
_cell.angle_gamma   90.00
#
_symmetry.space_group_name_H-M   'P 1'
#
loop_
_entity.id
_entity.type
_entity.pdbx_description
1 polymer ?
#
loop_
_entity_poly.entity_id
_entity_poly.type
_entity_poly.pdbx_seq_one_letter_code
_entity_poly.pdbx_strand_id
1 'polypeptide(L)'
;MQGDPKAMLIGHAKTVLTSLGYELDCRPEAFGCLTDSSDLLSQPDELRFRMQEDGYLYLKSLVNSQEVWHARQEIATRLAAEGCVEPGFPVLDCIAKPELKMNFRPDLANKSPALKKLLYSGRMMEFFQVFLGGDVRPFDYTWLRAVAPGRGTHPHCDIVYMGRGTDKLYTAWTPLGDISWDLGGLMILEKSHRLENIKNRYGRMDVDSYCSNRKNSPLYASGQKWWDGALSKNPVSLRKKYGGRWLSAEFQAGDVLIFSMFTIHASLDNHSPSIRLSSDSRYQLASEPVDERWVGRNPIGHSLAGKRVRIC
;
A
#
# COMPACT_ATOMS: atom_id res chain seq x y z
N MET A 1 -12.46 -11.72 -24.61
CA MET A 1 -11.32 -11.40 -25.51
C MET A 1 -10.27 -10.69 -24.64
N GLN A 2 -9.23 -11.43 -24.27
CA GLN A 2 -8.11 -10.83 -23.51
C GLN A 2 -7.32 -9.97 -24.50
N GLY A 3 -7.33 -8.66 -24.30
CA GLY A 3 -6.53 -7.72 -25.10
C GLY A 3 -5.05 -8.02 -24.94
N ASP A 4 -4.33 -8.04 -26.06
CA ASP A 4 -2.88 -8.22 -26.11
C ASP A 4 -2.17 -7.18 -25.23
N PRO A 5 -1.36 -7.58 -24.24
CA PRO A 5 -0.59 -6.65 -23.41
C PRO A 5 0.34 -5.72 -24.20
N LYS A 6 0.74 -6.11 -25.41
CA LYS A 6 1.52 -5.26 -26.32
C LYS A 6 0.72 -4.05 -26.84
N ALA A 7 -0.60 -4.17 -26.98
CA ALA A 7 -1.44 -3.08 -27.47
C ALA A 7 -1.66 -1.98 -26.42
N MET A 8 -1.54 -2.30 -25.14
CA MET A 8 -1.72 -1.34 -24.04
C MET A 8 -0.48 -0.47 -23.76
N LEU A 9 0.71 -0.94 -24.14
CA LEU A 9 1.98 -0.21 -23.97
C LEU A 9 2.40 0.67 -25.17
N ILE A 10 1.64 0.66 -26.29
CA ILE A 10 2.04 1.29 -27.56
C ILE A 10 1.46 2.70 -27.75
N GLY A 11 0.62 3.19 -26.86
CA GLY A 11 -0.07 4.48 -27.02
C GLY A 11 0.66 5.74 -26.51
N HIS A 12 1.74 5.61 -25.74
CA HIS A 12 2.51 6.75 -25.22
C HIS A 12 4.00 6.49 -25.44
N ALA A 13 4.78 7.55 -25.63
CA ALA A 13 6.25 7.48 -25.70
C ALA A 13 6.76 6.51 -24.64
N LYS A 14 7.68 5.59 -25.00
CA LYS A 14 8.20 4.50 -24.14
C LYS A 14 8.50 5.01 -22.73
N THR A 15 7.52 4.99 -21.84
CA THR A 15 7.73 5.31 -20.43
C THR A 15 8.54 4.17 -19.82
N VAL A 16 9.76 4.46 -19.43
CA VAL A 16 10.62 3.52 -18.73
C VAL A 16 10.11 3.42 -17.29
N LEU A 17 9.50 2.30 -16.94
CA LEU A 17 9.04 2.07 -15.58
C LEU A 17 10.24 1.80 -14.66
N THR A 18 10.33 2.53 -13.57
CA THR A 18 11.35 2.32 -12.54
C THR A 18 10.75 2.11 -11.16
N SER A 19 11.51 1.50 -10.28
CA SER A 19 11.21 1.38 -8.85
C SER A 19 12.50 1.48 -8.05
N LEU A 20 12.56 2.40 -7.10
CA LEU A 20 13.77 2.75 -6.33
C LEU A 20 14.95 3.18 -7.23
N GLY A 21 14.67 3.71 -8.42
CA GLY A 21 15.68 4.09 -9.42
C GLY A 21 16.20 2.92 -10.26
N TYR A 22 15.66 1.72 -10.11
CA TYR A 22 16.00 0.58 -10.97
C TYR A 22 14.99 0.46 -12.09
N GLU A 23 15.46 0.40 -13.33
CA GLU A 23 14.63 0.12 -14.49
C GLU A 23 14.05 -1.30 -14.40
N LEU A 24 12.73 -1.41 -14.57
CA LEU A 24 12.01 -2.67 -14.55
C LEU A 24 12.04 -3.33 -15.94
N ASP A 25 12.21 -4.62 -15.95
CA ASP A 25 12.04 -5.43 -17.15
C ASP A 25 10.53 -5.56 -17.44
N CYS A 26 10.06 -4.83 -18.46
CA CYS A 26 8.65 -4.79 -18.85
C CYS A 26 8.24 -5.90 -19.84
N ARG A 27 9.10 -6.90 -20.08
CA ARG A 27 8.69 -8.07 -20.86
C ARG A 27 7.60 -8.87 -20.14
N PRO A 28 6.70 -9.56 -20.85
CA PRO A 28 5.56 -10.29 -20.27
C PRO A 28 5.94 -11.31 -19.18
N GLU A 29 7.18 -11.83 -19.19
CA GLU A 29 7.71 -12.76 -18.19
C GLU A 29 8.14 -12.07 -16.89
N ALA A 30 8.25 -10.75 -16.90
CA ALA A 30 8.80 -9.98 -15.79
C ALA A 30 7.85 -8.93 -15.21
N PHE A 31 6.94 -8.43 -16.04
CA PHE A 31 5.94 -7.43 -15.67
C PHE A 31 4.61 -7.74 -16.33
N GLY A 32 3.51 -7.43 -15.64
CA GLY A 32 2.15 -7.66 -16.14
C GLY A 32 1.13 -6.73 -15.50
N CYS A 33 -0.12 -6.86 -15.98
CA CYS A 33 -1.25 -6.14 -15.40
C CYS A 33 -1.88 -6.94 -14.25
N LEU A 34 -2.42 -6.23 -13.28
CA LEU A 34 -3.29 -6.79 -12.25
C LEU A 34 -4.54 -7.40 -12.89
N THR A 35 -4.96 -8.55 -12.39
CA THR A 35 -6.22 -9.19 -12.83
C THR A 35 -7.39 -8.51 -12.13
N ASP A 36 -8.34 -8.00 -12.92
CA ASP A 36 -9.58 -7.45 -12.42
C ASP A 36 -10.45 -8.55 -11.79
N SER A 37 -10.96 -8.30 -10.61
CA SER A 37 -11.83 -9.21 -9.85
C SER A 37 -13.22 -8.57 -9.58
N SER A 38 -13.56 -7.49 -10.28
CA SER A 38 -14.80 -6.75 -10.04
C SER A 38 -16.05 -7.52 -10.43
N ASP A 39 -15.94 -8.43 -11.39
CA ASP A 39 -17.00 -9.35 -11.79
C ASP A 39 -17.40 -10.36 -10.70
N LEU A 40 -16.53 -10.56 -9.71
CA LEU A 40 -16.74 -11.46 -8.58
C LEU A 40 -17.39 -10.80 -7.35
N LEU A 41 -17.72 -9.50 -7.40
CA LEU A 41 -18.25 -8.74 -6.25
C LEU A 41 -19.53 -9.33 -5.63
N SER A 42 -20.33 -10.04 -6.41
CA SER A 42 -21.53 -10.75 -5.94
C SER A 42 -21.27 -12.19 -5.49
N GLN A 43 -20.01 -12.67 -5.57
CA GLN A 43 -19.61 -14.06 -5.36
C GLN A 43 -18.50 -14.12 -4.28
N PRO A 44 -18.84 -13.99 -2.99
CA PRO A 44 -17.84 -13.84 -1.93
C PRO A 44 -16.90 -15.03 -1.79
N ASP A 45 -17.35 -16.25 -2.10
CA ASP A 45 -16.49 -17.43 -2.05
C ASP A 45 -15.45 -17.42 -3.17
N GLU A 46 -15.81 -16.96 -4.35
CA GLU A 46 -14.89 -16.78 -5.48
C GLU A 46 -13.85 -15.67 -5.20
N LEU A 47 -14.27 -14.59 -4.52
CA LEU A 47 -13.33 -13.56 -4.07
C LEU A 47 -12.34 -14.12 -3.04
N ARG A 48 -12.80 -14.93 -2.08
CA ARG A 48 -11.91 -15.60 -1.11
C ARG A 48 -10.96 -16.58 -1.79
N PHE A 49 -11.48 -17.36 -2.75
CA PHE A 49 -10.66 -18.26 -3.54
C PHE A 49 -9.61 -17.49 -4.34
N ARG A 50 -9.98 -16.40 -5.02
CA ARG A 50 -9.05 -15.53 -5.75
C ARG A 50 -7.97 -14.93 -4.83
N MET A 51 -8.36 -14.45 -3.64
CA MET A 51 -7.40 -13.97 -2.65
C MET A 51 -6.43 -15.06 -2.20
N GLN A 52 -6.90 -16.29 -2.01
CA GLN A 52 -6.07 -17.44 -1.65
C GLN A 52 -5.12 -17.82 -2.80
N GLU A 53 -5.58 -17.75 -4.05
CA GLU A 53 -4.80 -18.11 -5.23
C GLU A 53 -3.75 -17.05 -5.60
N ASP A 54 -4.12 -15.77 -5.58
CA ASP A 54 -3.30 -14.68 -6.11
C ASP A 54 -2.68 -13.80 -5.02
N GLY A 55 -3.23 -13.82 -3.80
CA GLY A 55 -2.78 -13.01 -2.68
C GLY A 55 -3.25 -11.56 -2.73
N TYR A 56 -4.09 -11.22 -3.71
CA TYR A 56 -4.68 -9.90 -3.89
C TYR A 56 -6.01 -9.94 -4.62
N LEU A 57 -6.78 -8.86 -4.51
CA LEU A 57 -7.94 -8.53 -5.33
C LEU A 57 -7.75 -7.12 -5.90
N TYR A 58 -7.85 -6.95 -7.20
CA TYR A 58 -7.94 -5.64 -7.83
C TYR A 58 -9.40 -5.41 -8.22
N LEU A 59 -10.02 -4.41 -7.62
CA LEU A 59 -11.44 -4.11 -7.74
C LEU A 59 -11.62 -2.72 -8.34
N LYS A 60 -12.09 -2.67 -9.56
CA LYS A 60 -12.39 -1.41 -10.24
C LYS A 60 -13.69 -0.82 -9.74
N SER A 61 -13.70 0.47 -9.54
CA SER A 61 -14.89 1.25 -9.12
C SER A 61 -15.60 0.64 -7.89
N LEU A 62 -14.83 0.05 -6.94
CA LEU A 62 -15.40 -0.49 -5.72
C LEU A 62 -16.04 0.59 -4.87
N VAL A 63 -15.40 1.75 -4.77
CA VAL A 63 -15.91 2.91 -4.03
C VAL A 63 -16.33 4.04 -4.97
N ASN A 64 -17.15 4.94 -4.46
CA ASN A 64 -17.66 6.04 -5.28
C ASN A 64 -16.53 7.04 -5.62
N SER A 65 -16.30 7.28 -6.91
CA SER A 65 -15.27 8.20 -7.39
C SER A 65 -15.47 9.63 -6.89
N GLN A 66 -16.69 10.10 -6.73
CA GLN A 66 -16.97 11.44 -6.19
C GLN A 66 -16.52 11.57 -4.72
N GLU A 67 -16.70 10.50 -3.90
CA GLU A 67 -16.19 10.47 -2.53
C GLU A 67 -14.67 10.47 -2.50
N VAL A 68 -14.03 9.78 -3.45
CA VAL A 68 -12.55 9.83 -3.62
C VAL A 68 -12.08 11.24 -3.94
N TRP A 69 -12.71 11.91 -4.92
CA TRP A 69 -12.35 13.28 -5.27
C TRP A 69 -12.61 14.28 -4.14
N HIS A 70 -13.65 14.05 -3.34
CA HIS A 70 -13.91 14.89 -2.16
C HIS A 70 -12.79 14.70 -1.09
N ALA A 71 -12.38 13.47 -0.82
CA ALA A 71 -11.26 13.21 0.09
C ALA A 71 -9.95 13.81 -0.45
N ARG A 72 -9.69 13.68 -1.76
CA ARG A 72 -8.55 14.33 -2.42
C ARG A 72 -8.57 15.84 -2.25
N GLN A 73 -9.73 16.48 -2.44
CA GLN A 73 -9.89 17.93 -2.30
C GLN A 73 -9.49 18.41 -0.90
N GLU A 74 -9.94 17.74 0.17
CA GLU A 74 -9.57 18.09 1.54
C GLU A 74 -8.06 18.00 1.78
N ILE A 75 -7.44 16.92 1.28
CA ILE A 75 -6.00 16.68 1.45
C ILE A 75 -5.18 17.66 0.61
N ALA A 76 -5.53 17.84 -0.66
CA ALA A 76 -4.82 18.75 -1.57
C ALA A 76 -4.87 20.21 -1.08
N THR A 77 -6.04 20.65 -0.56
CA THR A 77 -6.19 21.98 0.04
C THR A 77 -5.26 22.18 1.24
N ARG A 78 -5.10 21.18 2.08
CA ARG A 78 -4.16 21.25 3.21
C ARG A 78 -2.71 21.27 2.75
N LEU A 79 -2.33 20.44 1.79
CA LEU A 79 -0.99 20.45 1.20
C LEU A 79 -0.66 21.82 0.56
N ALA A 80 -1.62 22.45 -0.09
CA ALA A 80 -1.47 23.79 -0.65
C ALA A 80 -1.28 24.83 0.47
N ALA A 81 -2.09 24.78 1.53
CA ALA A 81 -1.96 25.66 2.70
C ALA A 81 -0.62 25.51 3.43
N GLU A 82 -0.03 24.31 3.40
CA GLU A 82 1.30 24.03 3.93
C GLU A 82 2.44 24.39 2.96
N GLY A 83 2.11 24.91 1.79
CA GLY A 83 3.09 25.32 0.79
C GLY A 83 3.79 24.16 0.07
N CYS A 84 3.18 22.98 0.02
CA CYS A 84 3.72 21.80 -0.65
C CYS A 84 3.39 21.77 -2.16
N VAL A 85 2.40 22.54 -2.59
CA VAL A 85 1.88 22.56 -3.96
C VAL A 85 2.26 23.89 -4.63
N GLU A 86 2.59 23.82 -5.92
CA GLU A 86 2.89 25.01 -6.73
C GLU A 86 1.66 25.91 -6.90
N PRO A 87 1.74 27.21 -6.55
CA PRO A 87 0.69 28.16 -6.86
C PRO A 87 0.61 28.38 -8.38
N GLY A 88 -0.61 28.58 -8.89
CA GLY A 88 -0.83 28.81 -10.33
C GLY A 88 -1.32 27.58 -11.09
N PHE A 89 -1.38 26.44 -10.44
CA PHE A 89 -2.04 25.23 -10.95
C PHE A 89 -3.31 24.92 -10.13
N PRO A 90 -4.29 24.19 -10.70
CA PRO A 90 -5.41 23.70 -9.92
C PRO A 90 -4.94 22.86 -8.72
N VAL A 91 -5.49 23.12 -7.55
CA VAL A 91 -5.08 22.45 -6.29
C VAL A 91 -5.20 20.93 -6.40
N LEU A 92 -6.20 20.45 -7.13
CA LEU A 92 -6.42 19.01 -7.35
C LEU A 92 -5.33 18.33 -8.17
N ASP A 93 -4.58 19.08 -8.98
CA ASP A 93 -3.46 18.51 -9.75
C ASP A 93 -2.28 18.16 -8.84
N CYS A 94 -2.24 18.75 -7.64
CA CYS A 94 -1.19 18.53 -6.65
C CYS A 94 0.22 18.65 -7.22
N ILE A 95 0.47 19.64 -8.10
CA ILE A 95 1.83 19.89 -8.66
C ILE A 95 2.77 20.17 -7.50
N ALA A 96 3.79 19.35 -7.34
CA ALA A 96 4.74 19.46 -6.23
C ALA A 96 5.62 20.70 -6.39
N LYS A 97 5.95 21.37 -5.29
CA LYS A 97 7.03 22.36 -5.30
C LYS A 97 8.37 21.71 -5.66
N PRO A 98 9.27 22.41 -6.37
CA PRO A 98 10.61 21.93 -6.60
C PRO A 98 11.28 21.46 -5.32
N GLU A 99 12.08 20.39 -5.40
CA GLU A 99 12.84 19.82 -4.29
C GLU A 99 11.99 19.30 -3.11
N LEU A 100 10.66 19.25 -3.25
CA LEU A 100 9.79 18.68 -2.20
C LEU A 100 10.15 17.22 -1.96
N LYS A 101 10.46 16.89 -0.71
CA LYS A 101 10.66 15.50 -0.26
C LYS A 101 9.52 15.11 0.65
N MET A 102 8.62 14.27 0.17
CA MET A 102 7.45 13.82 0.91
C MET A 102 7.10 12.39 0.50
N ASN A 103 6.65 11.58 1.46
CA ASN A 103 6.18 10.22 1.17
C ASN A 103 5.01 9.81 2.07
N PHE A 104 5.01 10.19 3.35
CA PHE A 104 4.08 9.68 4.34
C PHE A 104 3.54 10.81 5.23
N ARG A 105 2.19 10.97 5.26
CA ARG A 105 1.50 12.08 5.93
C ARG A 105 0.25 11.61 6.70
N PRO A 106 0.39 10.73 7.71
CA PRO A 106 -0.74 10.21 8.49
C PRO A 106 -1.47 11.32 9.26
N ASP A 107 -0.79 12.42 9.56
CA ASP A 107 -1.37 13.60 10.18
C ASP A 107 -2.52 14.21 9.36
N LEU A 108 -2.41 14.19 8.02
CA LEU A 108 -3.47 14.66 7.14
C LEU A 108 -4.67 13.70 7.12
N ALA A 109 -4.45 12.40 7.23
CA ALA A 109 -5.53 11.42 7.32
C ALA A 109 -6.43 11.67 8.53
N ASN A 110 -5.82 11.97 9.69
CA ASN A 110 -6.56 12.26 10.92
C ASN A 110 -7.43 13.52 10.83
N LYS A 111 -7.07 14.44 9.94
CA LYS A 111 -7.75 15.72 9.73
C LYS A 111 -8.74 15.70 8.55
N SER A 112 -8.95 14.56 7.88
CA SER A 112 -9.84 14.46 6.73
C SER A 112 -11.07 13.60 7.04
N PRO A 113 -12.22 14.22 7.39
CA PRO A 113 -13.49 13.51 7.55
C PRO A 113 -13.94 12.78 6.28
N ALA A 114 -13.73 13.38 5.11
CA ALA A 114 -14.09 12.76 3.84
C ALA A 114 -13.29 11.47 3.60
N LEU A 115 -11.98 11.46 3.87
CA LEU A 115 -11.17 10.25 3.79
C LEU A 115 -11.64 9.18 4.78
N LYS A 116 -11.90 9.55 6.03
CA LYS A 116 -12.40 8.61 7.04
C LYS A 116 -13.74 8.00 6.64
N LYS A 117 -14.66 8.81 6.11
CA LYS A 117 -15.93 8.33 5.59
C LYS A 117 -15.73 7.34 4.45
N LEU A 118 -14.88 7.67 3.47
CA LEU A 118 -14.58 6.82 2.31
C LEU A 118 -14.04 5.44 2.75
N LEU A 119 -13.13 5.41 3.73
CA LEU A 119 -12.44 4.18 4.12
C LEU A 119 -13.23 3.35 5.16
N TYR A 120 -13.93 4.01 6.11
CA TYR A 120 -14.48 3.33 7.28
C TYR A 120 -16.01 3.36 7.35
N SER A 121 -16.68 3.61 6.22
CA SER A 121 -18.14 3.50 6.12
C SER A 121 -18.58 3.09 4.72
N GLY A 122 -19.89 2.90 4.53
CA GLY A 122 -20.51 2.61 3.24
C GLY A 122 -19.86 1.43 2.51
N ARG A 123 -19.62 1.62 1.21
CA ARG A 123 -19.25 0.53 0.30
C ARG A 123 -17.97 -0.22 0.68
N MET A 124 -16.98 0.46 1.25
CA MET A 124 -15.74 -0.20 1.71
C MET A 124 -16.03 -1.18 2.85
N MET A 125 -16.78 -0.75 3.86
CA MET A 125 -17.14 -1.62 5.00
C MET A 125 -18.09 -2.74 4.59
N GLU A 126 -19.07 -2.46 3.75
CA GLU A 126 -20.00 -3.46 3.19
C GLU A 126 -19.23 -4.56 2.44
N PHE A 127 -18.27 -4.17 1.59
CA PHE A 127 -17.41 -5.13 0.90
C PHE A 127 -16.68 -6.04 1.89
N PHE A 128 -16.01 -5.47 2.90
CA PHE A 128 -15.27 -6.28 3.85
C PHE A 128 -16.15 -7.16 4.73
N GLN A 129 -17.38 -6.73 5.08
CA GLN A 129 -18.34 -7.58 5.79
C GLN A 129 -18.69 -8.83 4.96
N VAL A 130 -18.96 -8.65 3.67
CA VAL A 130 -19.27 -9.75 2.75
C VAL A 130 -18.04 -10.61 2.49
N PHE A 131 -16.89 -10.01 2.20
CA PHE A 131 -15.65 -10.71 1.90
C PHE A 131 -15.14 -11.52 3.10
N LEU A 132 -15.17 -10.97 4.31
CA LEU A 132 -14.70 -11.66 5.52
C LEU A 132 -15.76 -12.59 6.12
N GLY A 133 -17.04 -12.39 5.81
CA GLY A 133 -18.16 -13.21 6.27
C GLY A 133 -18.56 -12.95 7.73
N GLY A 134 -18.42 -11.72 8.21
CA GLY A 134 -18.77 -11.32 9.58
C GLY A 134 -18.46 -9.87 9.90
N ASP A 135 -18.59 -9.51 11.16
CA ASP A 135 -18.30 -8.17 11.64
C ASP A 135 -16.85 -7.78 11.39
N VAL A 136 -16.66 -6.57 10.86
CA VAL A 136 -15.35 -6.07 10.46
C VAL A 136 -14.80 -5.10 11.49
N ARG A 137 -13.53 -5.29 11.83
CA ARG A 137 -12.75 -4.36 12.62
C ARG A 137 -11.66 -3.74 11.76
N PRO A 138 -11.79 -2.47 11.36
CA PRO A 138 -10.69 -1.74 10.75
C PRO A 138 -9.65 -1.35 11.82
N PHE A 139 -8.42 -1.04 11.38
CA PHE A 139 -7.48 -0.33 12.23
C PHE A 139 -7.87 1.16 12.33
N ASP A 140 -7.65 1.76 13.50
CA ASP A 140 -7.92 3.18 13.74
C ASP A 140 -6.81 4.08 13.15
N TYR A 141 -5.67 3.50 12.78
CA TYR A 141 -4.57 4.19 12.14
C TYR A 141 -4.69 4.10 10.62
N THR A 142 -4.64 5.26 9.96
CA THR A 142 -4.71 5.37 8.49
C THR A 142 -3.36 5.81 7.93
N TRP A 143 -2.82 5.01 7.01
CA TRP A 143 -1.58 5.35 6.30
C TRP A 143 -1.90 6.19 5.08
N LEU A 144 -1.78 7.52 5.18
CA LEU A 144 -1.86 8.40 4.01
C LEU A 144 -0.48 8.58 3.40
N ARG A 145 -0.40 8.29 2.12
CA ARG A 145 0.78 8.49 1.29
C ARG A 145 0.60 9.73 0.43
N ALA A 146 1.51 10.68 0.59
CA ALA A 146 1.65 11.85 -0.26
C ALA A 146 3.06 11.80 -0.86
N VAL A 147 3.20 11.13 -1.98
CA VAL A 147 4.50 10.80 -2.58
C VAL A 147 4.88 11.86 -3.60
N ALA A 148 5.84 12.70 -3.25
CA ALA A 148 6.42 13.68 -4.17
C ALA A 148 7.16 12.99 -5.32
N PRO A 149 7.47 13.72 -6.43
CA PRO A 149 8.32 13.19 -7.50
C PRO A 149 9.60 12.55 -6.96
N GLY A 150 9.92 11.36 -7.46
CA GLY A 150 11.10 10.62 -7.03
C GLY A 150 10.85 9.14 -6.76
N ARG A 151 11.66 8.57 -5.86
CA ARG A 151 11.68 7.12 -5.62
C ARG A 151 10.44 6.62 -4.90
N GLY A 152 9.94 5.47 -5.35
CA GLY A 152 8.83 4.75 -4.75
C GLY A 152 9.19 4.02 -3.44
N THR A 153 8.25 3.22 -2.95
CA THR A 153 8.40 2.42 -1.73
C THR A 153 9.14 1.10 -2.03
N HIS A 154 10.05 0.72 -1.15
CA HIS A 154 10.79 -0.54 -1.27
C HIS A 154 9.90 -1.78 -1.13
N PRO A 155 10.28 -2.93 -1.72
CA PRO A 155 9.62 -4.20 -1.54
C PRO A 155 9.57 -4.65 -0.08
N HIS A 156 8.37 -4.99 0.41
CA HIS A 156 8.11 -5.49 1.76
C HIS A 156 6.81 -6.32 1.81
N CYS A 157 6.56 -6.95 2.95
CA CYS A 157 5.24 -7.49 3.31
C CYS A 157 4.76 -6.80 4.59
N ASP A 158 3.46 -6.56 4.70
CA ASP A 158 2.88 -5.85 5.84
C ASP A 158 3.03 -6.58 7.18
N ILE A 159 3.19 -7.91 7.16
CA ILE A 159 3.29 -8.73 8.36
C ILE A 159 4.38 -8.26 9.34
N VAL A 160 5.50 -7.71 8.86
CA VAL A 160 6.60 -7.26 9.73
C VAL A 160 6.28 -5.97 10.50
N TYR A 161 5.29 -5.21 10.04
CA TYR A 161 4.87 -3.96 10.66
C TYR A 161 3.69 -4.15 11.62
N MET A 162 2.80 -5.11 11.34
CA MET A 162 1.52 -5.26 12.04
C MET A 162 1.13 -6.72 12.32
N GLY A 163 2.14 -7.58 12.53
CA GLY A 163 1.95 -9.01 12.74
C GLY A 163 1.76 -9.45 14.19
N ARG A 164 1.33 -8.58 15.12
CA ARG A 164 1.13 -8.95 16.53
C ARG A 164 -0.29 -9.44 16.83
N GLY A 165 -1.19 -9.30 15.89
CA GLY A 165 -2.55 -9.83 15.93
C GLY A 165 -2.70 -11.03 15.01
N THR A 166 -3.83 -11.09 14.31
CA THR A 166 -4.09 -12.12 13.30
C THR A 166 -3.26 -11.87 12.03
N ASP A 167 -2.91 -12.94 11.33
CA ASP A 167 -2.36 -12.87 9.96
C ASP A 167 -3.45 -12.79 8.87
N LYS A 168 -4.74 -12.93 9.27
CA LYS A 168 -5.93 -12.72 8.42
C LYS A 168 -6.34 -11.23 8.39
N LEU A 169 -5.37 -10.36 8.29
CA LEU A 169 -5.52 -8.94 8.10
C LEU A 169 -5.28 -8.61 6.63
N TYR A 170 -6.10 -7.74 6.08
CA TYR A 170 -6.01 -7.33 4.67
C TYR A 170 -5.76 -5.83 4.57
N THR A 171 -4.85 -5.46 3.70
CA THR A 171 -4.61 -4.07 3.33
C THR A 171 -5.44 -3.71 2.13
N ALA A 172 -6.20 -2.61 2.23
CA ALA A 172 -6.83 -1.95 1.09
C ALA A 172 -6.01 -0.70 0.74
N TRP A 173 -5.33 -0.75 -0.40
CA TRP A 173 -4.68 0.41 -0.99
C TRP A 173 -5.69 1.11 -1.91
N THR A 174 -5.99 2.38 -1.58
CA THR A 174 -6.99 3.19 -2.27
C THR A 174 -6.31 4.40 -2.90
N PRO A 175 -6.26 4.52 -4.23
CA PRO A 175 -5.81 5.72 -4.92
C PRO A 175 -6.77 6.87 -4.63
N LEU A 176 -6.23 8.04 -4.32
CA LEU A 176 -7.03 9.26 -4.12
C LEU A 176 -6.99 10.14 -5.37
N GLY A 177 -7.48 9.60 -6.47
CA GLY A 177 -7.49 10.13 -7.82
C GLY A 177 -6.92 9.13 -8.81
N ASP A 178 -6.88 9.51 -10.08
CA ASP A 178 -6.29 8.67 -11.12
C ASP A 178 -4.77 8.60 -10.95
N ILE A 179 -4.21 7.42 -11.14
CA ILE A 179 -2.76 7.18 -11.03
C ILE A 179 -2.27 6.52 -12.31
N SER A 180 -1.60 7.30 -13.14
CA SER A 180 -0.94 6.84 -14.35
C SER A 180 0.37 6.10 -14.06
N TRP A 181 0.94 5.48 -15.08
CA TRP A 181 2.27 4.84 -14.98
C TRP A 181 3.34 5.83 -14.50
N ASP A 182 3.31 7.08 -14.96
CA ASP A 182 4.28 8.12 -14.59
C ASP A 182 4.12 8.59 -13.14
N LEU A 183 2.88 8.62 -12.64
CA LEU A 183 2.60 8.98 -11.24
C LEU A 183 3.00 7.86 -10.26
N GLY A 184 3.17 6.64 -10.76
CA GLY A 184 3.78 5.52 -10.05
C GLY A 184 2.86 4.82 -9.06
N GLY A 185 2.04 3.90 -9.54
CA GLY A 185 1.13 3.09 -8.72
C GLY A 185 1.81 2.02 -7.87
N LEU A 186 1.00 1.34 -7.06
CA LEU A 186 1.44 0.17 -6.30
C LEU A 186 1.66 -1.01 -7.25
N MET A 187 2.67 -1.83 -6.97
CA MET A 187 2.92 -3.08 -7.66
C MET A 187 3.05 -4.25 -6.69
N ILE A 188 2.60 -5.42 -7.12
CA ILE A 188 2.58 -6.68 -6.35
C ILE A 188 3.49 -7.70 -7.05
N LEU A 189 4.29 -8.43 -6.28
CA LEU A 189 5.01 -9.59 -6.81
C LEU A 189 4.07 -10.80 -6.85
N GLU A 190 3.81 -11.28 -8.05
CA GLU A 190 2.86 -12.36 -8.36
C GLU A 190 3.09 -13.59 -7.48
N LYS A 191 2.02 -14.10 -6.84
CA LYS A 191 2.00 -15.29 -5.97
C LYS A 191 3.02 -15.29 -4.81
N SER A 192 3.58 -14.13 -4.46
CA SER A 192 4.60 -14.01 -3.41
C SER A 192 4.09 -14.37 -2.01
N HIS A 193 2.79 -14.26 -1.75
CA HIS A 193 2.15 -14.65 -0.50
C HIS A 193 2.27 -16.14 -0.19
N ARG A 194 2.63 -16.99 -1.18
CA ARG A 194 2.85 -18.43 -1.03
C ARG A 194 4.30 -18.82 -0.72
N LEU A 195 5.21 -17.86 -0.68
CA LEU A 195 6.63 -18.13 -0.46
C LEU A 195 6.91 -18.51 1.00
N GLU A 196 6.95 -19.81 1.27
CA GLU A 196 7.17 -20.34 2.62
C GLU A 196 8.48 -19.86 3.27
N ASN A 197 9.54 -19.68 2.51
CA ASN A 197 10.78 -19.12 3.01
C ASN A 197 10.66 -17.67 3.47
N ILE A 198 9.77 -16.88 2.83
CA ILE A 198 9.43 -15.52 3.27
C ILE A 198 8.59 -15.58 4.54
N LYS A 199 7.52 -16.36 4.59
CA LYS A 199 6.67 -16.52 5.76
C LYS A 199 7.47 -16.95 7.00
N ASN A 200 8.31 -17.97 6.84
CA ASN A 200 9.01 -18.61 7.95
C ASN A 200 10.27 -17.87 8.43
N ARG A 201 10.78 -16.87 7.70
CA ARG A 201 11.95 -16.07 8.07
C ARG A 201 11.62 -14.60 8.23
N TYR A 202 11.46 -13.90 7.12
CA TYR A 202 11.14 -12.48 7.10
C TYR A 202 9.79 -12.19 7.77
N GLY A 203 8.75 -12.95 7.47
CA GLY A 203 7.40 -12.78 8.02
C GLY A 203 7.30 -13.04 9.53
N ARG A 204 8.33 -13.59 10.17
CA ARG A 204 8.42 -13.71 11.65
C ARG A 204 9.16 -12.56 12.31
N MET A 205 9.65 -11.62 11.54
CA MET A 205 10.30 -10.43 12.06
C MET A 205 9.26 -9.37 12.42
N ASP A 206 9.63 -8.47 13.31
CA ASP A 206 8.80 -7.34 13.75
C ASP A 206 9.73 -6.12 13.83
N VAL A 207 9.39 -5.06 13.09
CA VAL A 207 10.19 -3.84 13.01
C VAL A 207 10.37 -3.15 14.36
N ASP A 208 9.46 -3.39 15.31
CA ASP A 208 9.52 -2.84 16.66
C ASP A 208 10.15 -3.80 17.68
N SER A 209 10.69 -4.93 17.23
CA SER A 209 11.41 -5.87 18.11
C SER A 209 12.91 -5.74 17.93
N TYR A 210 13.65 -5.85 19.05
CA TYR A 210 15.11 -5.85 19.04
C TYR A 210 15.69 -6.87 20.01
N CYS A 211 16.94 -7.27 19.76
CA CYS A 211 17.64 -8.26 20.56
C CYS A 211 18.44 -7.58 21.67
N SER A 212 18.11 -7.83 22.96
CA SER A 212 18.80 -7.22 24.10
C SER A 212 20.26 -7.65 24.24
N ASN A 213 20.59 -8.87 23.81
CA ASN A 213 21.93 -9.43 23.87
C ASN A 213 22.84 -9.05 22.70
N ARG A 214 22.43 -8.13 21.83
CA ARG A 214 23.24 -7.63 20.72
C ARG A 214 23.94 -6.32 21.07
N LYS A 215 25.18 -6.12 20.58
CA LYS A 215 26.00 -4.92 20.81
C LYS A 215 25.26 -3.60 20.53
N ASN A 216 24.38 -3.59 19.53
CA ASN A 216 23.62 -2.41 19.12
C ASN A 216 22.27 -2.26 19.85
N SER A 217 21.96 -3.12 20.84
CA SER A 217 20.69 -3.07 21.58
C SER A 217 20.33 -1.69 22.13
N PRO A 218 21.26 -0.91 22.74
CA PRO A 218 20.92 0.42 23.26
C PRO A 218 20.42 1.38 22.19
N LEU A 219 20.94 1.32 20.97
CA LEU A 219 20.52 2.16 19.85
C LEU A 219 19.10 1.83 19.38
N TYR A 220 18.73 0.54 19.39
CA TYR A 220 17.36 0.13 19.07
C TYR A 220 16.39 0.46 20.19
N ALA A 221 16.79 0.28 21.45
CA ALA A 221 16.00 0.61 22.63
C ALA A 221 15.65 2.11 22.68
N SER A 222 16.60 2.98 22.37
CA SER A 222 16.43 4.42 22.35
C SER A 222 15.71 4.94 21.09
N GLY A 223 15.47 4.10 20.08
CA GLY A 223 14.92 4.53 18.81
C GLY A 223 15.90 5.24 17.87
N GLN A 224 17.20 5.34 18.24
CA GLN A 224 18.24 5.92 17.38
C GLN A 224 18.57 5.02 16.18
N LYS A 225 18.31 3.72 16.29
CA LYS A 225 18.43 2.76 15.20
C LYS A 225 17.12 2.01 15.02
N TRP A 226 16.77 1.78 13.76
CA TRP A 226 15.55 1.14 13.35
C TRP A 226 15.76 0.29 12.10
N TRP A 227 15.09 -0.85 12.03
CA TRP A 227 14.94 -1.57 10.77
C TRP A 227 13.68 -1.07 10.07
N ASP A 228 13.80 -0.63 8.82
CA ASP A 228 12.71 -0.05 8.03
C ASP A 228 11.73 -1.08 7.44
N GLY A 229 11.91 -2.37 7.77
CA GLY A 229 11.05 -3.44 7.28
C GLY A 229 11.32 -3.86 5.84
N ALA A 230 12.25 -3.23 5.13
CA ALA A 230 12.56 -3.59 3.75
C ALA A 230 12.98 -5.06 3.61
N LEU A 231 12.33 -5.78 2.71
CA LEU A 231 12.76 -7.11 2.26
C LEU A 231 13.93 -7.00 1.29
N SER A 232 13.93 -5.96 0.46
CA SER A 232 15.00 -5.63 -0.49
C SER A 232 15.01 -4.14 -0.81
N LYS A 233 16.18 -3.61 -1.13
CA LYS A 233 16.34 -2.26 -1.72
C LYS A 233 16.48 -2.30 -3.25
N ASN A 234 16.38 -3.48 -3.86
CA ASN A 234 16.45 -3.68 -5.30
C ASN A 234 15.31 -4.60 -5.77
N PRO A 235 14.24 -4.04 -6.35
CA PRO A 235 13.07 -4.79 -6.81
C PRO A 235 13.39 -5.74 -7.97
N VAL A 236 14.36 -5.40 -8.82
CA VAL A 236 14.78 -6.25 -9.95
C VAL A 236 15.47 -7.52 -9.45
N SER A 237 16.42 -7.37 -8.55
CA SER A 237 17.13 -8.51 -7.93
C SER A 237 16.18 -9.38 -7.10
N LEU A 238 15.22 -8.75 -6.40
CA LEU A 238 14.21 -9.46 -5.64
C LEU A 238 13.38 -10.38 -6.55
N ARG A 239 12.84 -9.84 -7.65
CA ARG A 239 12.06 -10.61 -8.61
C ARG A 239 12.88 -11.77 -9.19
N LYS A 240 14.12 -11.51 -9.60
CA LYS A 240 15.02 -12.56 -10.12
C LYS A 240 15.25 -13.68 -9.11
N LYS A 241 15.32 -13.35 -7.81
CA LYS A 241 15.55 -14.31 -6.73
C LYS A 241 14.32 -15.19 -6.45
N TYR A 242 13.13 -14.61 -6.44
CA TYR A 242 11.91 -15.30 -6.01
C TYR A 242 11.02 -15.75 -7.18
N GLY A 243 11.28 -15.28 -8.39
CA GLY A 243 10.44 -15.54 -9.55
C GLY A 243 9.18 -14.68 -9.58
N GLY A 244 8.26 -15.01 -10.48
CA GLY A 244 7.02 -14.27 -10.71
C GLY A 244 7.23 -12.97 -11.48
N ARG A 245 6.15 -12.24 -11.68
CA ARG A 245 6.12 -10.95 -12.35
C ARG A 245 5.79 -9.85 -11.33
N TRP A 246 6.27 -8.64 -11.55
CA TRP A 246 5.64 -7.49 -10.95
C TRP A 246 4.32 -7.21 -11.67
N LEU A 247 3.24 -7.05 -10.92
CA LEU A 247 1.91 -6.73 -11.44
C LEU A 247 1.50 -5.36 -10.94
N SER A 248 1.02 -4.50 -11.84
CA SER A 248 0.48 -3.18 -11.51
C SER A 248 -0.63 -2.80 -12.50
N ALA A 249 -1.15 -1.58 -12.39
CA ALA A 249 -2.14 -1.03 -13.30
C ALA A 249 -2.01 0.50 -13.37
N GLU A 250 -2.63 1.11 -14.35
CA GLU A 250 -3.14 2.47 -14.19
C GLU A 250 -4.42 2.39 -13.38
N PHE A 251 -4.49 3.16 -12.31
CA PHE A 251 -5.64 3.13 -11.42
C PHE A 251 -6.52 4.35 -11.64
N GLN A 252 -7.81 4.17 -11.51
CA GLN A 252 -8.80 5.25 -11.57
C GLN A 252 -9.37 5.54 -10.17
N ALA A 253 -9.89 6.75 -9.99
CA ALA A 253 -10.59 7.12 -8.78
C ALA A 253 -11.80 6.18 -8.56
N GLY A 254 -11.79 5.47 -7.44
CA GLY A 254 -12.79 4.44 -7.12
C GLY A 254 -12.23 3.03 -7.13
N ASP A 255 -11.10 2.78 -7.76
CA ASP A 255 -10.41 1.49 -7.71
C ASP A 255 -9.85 1.22 -6.32
N VAL A 256 -9.74 -0.06 -5.97
CA VAL A 256 -9.11 -0.51 -4.72
C VAL A 256 -8.28 -1.75 -4.99
N LEU A 257 -7.05 -1.78 -4.49
CA LEU A 257 -6.19 -2.94 -4.50
C LEU A 257 -6.09 -3.52 -3.09
N ILE A 258 -6.61 -4.73 -2.90
CA ILE A 258 -6.64 -5.41 -1.61
C ILE A 258 -5.63 -6.55 -1.63
N PHE A 259 -4.83 -6.72 -0.58
CA PHE A 259 -3.84 -7.79 -0.53
C PHE A 259 -3.59 -8.31 0.88
N SER A 260 -3.06 -9.54 0.94
CA SER A 260 -2.78 -10.23 2.19
C SER A 260 -1.50 -9.72 2.84
N MET A 261 -1.35 -9.96 4.14
CA MET A 261 -0.18 -9.59 4.94
C MET A 261 1.15 -10.13 4.43
N PHE A 262 1.14 -11.23 3.68
CA PHE A 262 2.34 -11.87 3.14
C PHE A 262 2.63 -11.51 1.68
N THR A 263 1.77 -10.74 1.04
CA THR A 263 1.97 -10.30 -0.35
C THR A 263 3.12 -9.30 -0.43
N ILE A 264 4.17 -9.64 -1.16
CA ILE A 264 5.28 -8.71 -1.42
C ILE A 264 4.76 -7.62 -2.35
N HIS A 265 4.88 -6.39 -1.90
CA HIS A 265 4.48 -5.23 -2.69
C HIS A 265 5.52 -4.10 -2.58
N ALA A 266 5.49 -3.22 -3.55
CA ALA A 266 6.34 -2.05 -3.68
C ALA A 266 5.59 -0.98 -4.48
N SER A 267 6.18 0.16 -4.78
CA SER A 267 5.61 1.08 -5.74
C SER A 267 6.59 1.44 -6.85
N LEU A 268 6.03 1.80 -8.00
CA LEU A 268 6.76 2.47 -9.06
C LEU A 268 7.25 3.83 -8.55
N ASP A 269 8.30 4.34 -9.18
CA ASP A 269 8.79 5.69 -8.95
C ASP A 269 7.80 6.72 -9.54
N ASN A 270 7.70 7.88 -8.91
CA ASN A 270 6.90 8.97 -9.40
C ASN A 270 7.75 9.88 -10.30
N HIS A 271 7.53 9.81 -11.60
CA HIS A 271 8.18 10.62 -12.62
C HIS A 271 7.34 11.83 -13.05
N SER A 272 6.12 11.95 -12.54
CA SER A 272 5.24 13.09 -12.82
C SER A 272 5.61 14.31 -11.98
N PRO A 273 5.16 15.50 -12.35
CA PRO A 273 5.32 16.68 -11.50
C PRO A 273 4.37 16.70 -10.28
N SER A 274 3.41 15.80 -10.21
CA SER A 274 2.35 15.80 -9.20
C SER A 274 2.72 14.96 -7.97
N ILE A 275 2.18 15.32 -6.81
CA ILE A 275 2.21 14.49 -5.61
C ILE A 275 1.19 13.37 -5.78
N ARG A 276 1.63 12.11 -5.73
CA ARG A 276 0.73 10.95 -5.72
C ARG A 276 0.06 10.82 -4.36
N LEU A 277 -1.26 10.83 -4.34
CA LEU A 277 -2.06 10.62 -3.14
C LEU A 277 -2.69 9.22 -3.14
N SER A 278 -2.50 8.48 -2.06
CA SER A 278 -3.14 7.18 -1.84
C SER A 278 -3.23 6.89 -0.34
N SER A 279 -4.11 5.99 0.05
CA SER A 279 -4.26 5.59 1.44
C SER A 279 -4.19 4.07 1.56
N ASP A 280 -3.53 3.60 2.62
CA ASP A 280 -3.62 2.21 3.05
C ASP A 280 -4.49 2.14 4.31
N SER A 281 -5.54 1.34 4.27
CA SER A 281 -6.38 1.00 5.42
C SER A 281 -6.37 -0.51 5.65
N ARG A 282 -6.64 -0.96 6.87
CA ARG A 282 -6.53 -2.38 7.25
C ARG A 282 -7.81 -2.88 7.83
N TYR A 283 -8.19 -4.12 7.46
CA TYR A 283 -9.44 -4.74 7.85
C TYR A 283 -9.25 -6.21 8.22
N GLN A 284 -9.89 -6.62 9.28
CA GLN A 284 -9.95 -7.99 9.76
C GLN A 284 -11.34 -8.30 10.33
N LEU A 285 -11.63 -9.58 10.62
CA LEU A 285 -12.78 -9.92 11.42
C LEU A 285 -12.63 -9.36 12.84
N ALA A 286 -13.73 -8.87 13.40
CA ALA A 286 -13.77 -8.34 14.76
C ALA A 286 -13.48 -9.41 15.82
N SER A 287 -13.75 -10.68 15.50
CA SER A 287 -13.48 -11.84 16.36
C SER A 287 -12.01 -12.27 16.40
N GLU A 288 -11.19 -11.80 15.45
CA GLU A 288 -9.76 -12.17 15.37
C GLU A 288 -8.91 -11.28 16.31
N PRO A 289 -7.80 -11.81 16.84
CA PRO A 289 -6.86 -11.00 17.63
C PRO A 289 -6.36 -9.78 16.86
N VAL A 290 -6.26 -8.64 17.51
CA VAL A 290 -5.83 -7.40 16.90
C VAL A 290 -4.42 -7.02 17.37
N ASP A 291 -3.64 -6.37 16.50
CA ASP A 291 -2.39 -5.73 16.89
C ASP A 291 -2.70 -4.39 17.56
N GLU A 292 -2.55 -4.36 18.88
CA GLU A 292 -2.95 -3.24 19.75
C GLU A 292 -2.26 -1.92 19.42
N ARG A 293 -1.14 -1.94 18.70
CA ARG A 293 -0.43 -0.71 18.28
C ARG A 293 -1.28 0.17 17.35
N TRP A 294 -2.26 -0.40 16.66
CA TRP A 294 -2.96 0.24 15.55
C TRP A 294 -4.42 0.55 15.84
N VAL A 295 -4.88 0.29 17.06
CA VAL A 295 -6.28 0.49 17.45
C VAL A 295 -6.38 1.40 18.67
N GLY A 296 -7.60 1.94 18.88
CA GLY A 296 -7.91 2.87 19.95
C GLY A 296 -7.85 4.33 19.53
N ARG A 297 -8.27 5.22 20.43
CA ARG A 297 -8.39 6.66 20.13
C ARG A 297 -7.08 7.30 19.68
N ASN A 298 -5.94 6.83 20.21
CA ASN A 298 -4.61 7.33 19.87
C ASN A 298 -3.68 6.12 19.69
N PRO A 299 -3.70 5.47 18.51
CA PRO A 299 -2.84 4.32 18.22
C PRO A 299 -1.37 4.66 18.45
N ILE A 300 -0.66 3.83 19.21
CA ILE A 300 0.75 4.08 19.53
C ILE A 300 1.70 3.91 18.35
N GLY A 301 1.28 3.15 17.34
CA GLY A 301 2.05 2.94 16.12
C GLY A 301 3.45 2.38 16.37
N HIS A 302 4.39 2.78 15.53
CA HIS A 302 5.82 2.48 15.66
C HIS A 302 6.53 3.43 16.63
N SER A 303 6.00 3.58 17.85
CA SER A 303 6.60 4.40 18.91
C SER A 303 7.50 3.59 19.84
N LEU A 304 8.20 4.26 20.74
CA LEU A 304 8.97 3.60 21.79
C LEU A 304 8.09 2.71 22.68
N ALA A 305 6.82 3.11 22.92
CA ALA A 305 5.87 2.30 23.67
C ALA A 305 5.51 0.97 22.98
N GLY A 306 5.63 0.91 21.64
CA GLY A 306 5.40 -0.30 20.86
C GLY A 306 6.59 -1.26 20.82
N LYS A 307 7.75 -0.89 21.34
CA LYS A 307 8.95 -1.72 21.24
C LYS A 307 8.89 -2.96 22.11
N ARG A 308 9.37 -4.08 21.57
CA ARG A 308 9.52 -5.37 22.27
C ARG A 308 10.96 -5.82 22.28
N VAL A 309 11.41 -6.27 23.46
CA VAL A 309 12.75 -6.83 23.64
C VAL A 309 12.69 -8.35 23.50
N ARG A 310 13.70 -8.94 22.87
CA ARG A 310 13.89 -10.39 22.73
C ARG A 310 15.32 -10.76 23.11
N ILE A 311 15.54 -12.01 23.52
CA ILE A 311 16.86 -12.64 23.59
C ILE A 311 17.03 -13.43 22.28
N CYS A 312 18.10 -13.17 21.54
CA CYS A 312 18.32 -13.83 20.25
C CYS A 312 19.54 -14.82 20.32
#